data_b19e8e9b753d201442b7b4aea992fb06
#
_entry.id   b19e8e9b753d201442b7b4aea992fb06
#
_cell.length_a   1.000
_cell.length_b   1.000
_cell.length_c   1.000
_cell.angle_alpha   90.00
_cell.angle_beta   90.00
_cell.angle_gamma   90.00
#
_symmetry.space_group_name_H-M   'P 1'
#
loop_
_entity.id
_entity.type
_entity.pdbx_description
1 polymer ?
#
loop_
_entity_poly.entity_id
_entity_poly.type
_entity_poly.pdbx_seq_one_letter_code
_entity_poly.pdbx_strand_id
1 'polypeptide(L)'
;SVMLLPKRVKYRRVHRGRMKGKASRGNTVTYGEFGLQATEPAWITSNQIEAARIAMTRYTKRGGKVWIKIFPDKPVTKQPAETRMGSGKGSPEYWVAVVKPGRVMFEIAGVSEDVAREALRLASHKLPVKCKIVQREETEKGGEA
;
A
#
# COMPACT_ATOMS: atom_id res chain seq x y z
N SER A 1 -8.21 -14.60 -3.67
CA SER A 1 -8.25 -13.23 -3.41
C SER A 1 -8.51 -12.44 -4.65
N VAL A 2 -9.08 -11.34 -4.52
CA VAL A 2 -9.47 -10.57 -5.62
C VAL A 2 -8.45 -9.55 -5.97
N MET A 3 -8.11 -9.43 -7.20
CA MET A 3 -7.17 -8.47 -7.61
C MET A 3 -7.85 -7.14 -7.75
N LEU A 4 -7.25 -6.11 -7.21
CA LEU A 4 -7.80 -4.78 -7.31
C LEU A 4 -7.45 -4.16 -8.64
N LEU A 5 -8.44 -3.71 -9.35
CA LEU A 5 -8.21 -3.11 -10.65
C LEU A 5 -8.94 -1.78 -10.74
N PRO A 6 -8.40 -0.83 -11.44
CA PRO A 6 -9.06 0.45 -11.59
C PRO A 6 -10.16 0.35 -12.61
N LYS A 7 -11.18 1.17 -12.49
CA LYS A 7 -12.25 1.13 -13.40
C LYS A 7 -11.83 1.63 -14.74
N ARG A 8 -10.87 2.47 -14.84
CA ARG A 8 -10.49 2.98 -16.05
C ARG A 8 -9.03 3.21 -16.14
N VAL A 9 -8.38 2.98 -17.21
CA VAL A 9 -6.97 3.16 -17.36
C VAL A 9 -6.73 4.29 -18.32
N LYS A 10 -6.01 5.30 -17.88
CA LYS A 10 -5.73 6.35 -18.75
C LYS A 10 -4.35 6.34 -19.27
N TYR A 11 -3.36 6.04 -18.50
CA TYR A 11 -2.00 6.03 -18.95
C TYR A 11 -1.35 4.71 -18.77
N ARG A 12 -0.49 4.35 -19.66
CA ARG A 12 0.21 3.15 -19.48
C ARG A 12 1.64 3.46 -19.37
N ARG A 13 2.11 4.67 -19.42
CA ARG A 13 3.47 4.92 -19.31
C ARG A 13 3.96 5.09 -17.95
N VAL A 14 5.15 4.72 -17.66
CA VAL A 14 5.73 4.82 -16.36
C VAL A 14 6.72 5.92 -16.33
N HIS A 15 6.60 6.84 -15.40
CA HIS A 15 7.53 7.89 -15.27
C HIS A 15 8.35 7.70 -14.04
N ARG A 16 9.46 7.00 -14.15
CA ARG A 16 10.24 6.73 -13.00
C ARG A 16 10.67 7.90 -12.23
N GLY A 17 10.94 8.99 -12.83
CA GLY A 17 11.35 10.10 -12.05
C GLY A 17 10.36 10.61 -11.06
N ARG A 18 9.11 10.25 -11.26
CA ARG A 18 8.12 10.73 -10.33
C ARG A 18 8.12 10.00 -9.05
N MET A 19 8.92 9.02 -8.91
CA MET A 19 8.98 8.33 -7.65
C MET A 19 9.85 9.06 -6.63
N LYS A 20 10.45 10.18 -7.00
CA LYS A 20 11.24 10.87 -6.06
C LYS A 20 10.36 11.77 -5.33
N GLY A 21 10.53 12.35 -4.41
CA GLY A 21 9.71 13.29 -3.70
C GLY A 21 8.93 12.61 -2.61
N LYS A 22 8.29 13.35 -1.79
CA LYS A 22 7.52 12.83 -0.71
C LYS A 22 6.08 12.88 -1.00
N ALA A 23 5.31 12.07 -0.35
CA ALA A 23 3.88 12.08 -0.50
C ALA A 23 3.35 13.38 0.09
N SER A 24 2.51 14.10 -0.66
CA SER A 24 1.94 15.30 -0.14
C SER A 24 0.56 15.01 0.42
N ARG A 25 0.00 13.85 0.11
CA ARG A 25 -1.27 13.47 0.66
C ARG A 25 -1.13 12.09 1.19
N GLY A 26 -1.93 11.73 2.16
CA GLY A 26 -1.89 10.39 2.67
C GLY A 26 -0.69 10.12 3.52
N ASN A 27 -0.08 11.14 4.09
CA ASN A 27 1.11 10.91 4.92
C ASN A 27 0.78 10.90 6.41
N THR A 28 -0.49 10.89 6.78
CA THR A 28 -0.85 10.83 8.19
C THR A 28 -1.91 9.75 8.36
N VAL A 29 -2.05 9.27 9.59
CA VAL A 29 -3.07 8.28 9.91
C VAL A 29 -4.37 9.03 10.11
N THR A 30 -5.41 8.67 9.35
CA THR A 30 -6.66 9.40 9.40
C THR A 30 -7.82 8.59 9.94
N TYR A 31 -7.94 7.33 9.60
CA TYR A 31 -9.06 6.54 10.07
C TYR A 31 -8.72 5.65 11.24
N GLY A 32 -7.52 5.14 11.28
CA GLY A 32 -7.13 4.21 12.32
C GLY A 32 -6.40 4.87 13.45
N GLU A 33 -5.74 4.08 14.25
CA GLU A 33 -4.95 4.58 15.35
C GLU A 33 -3.47 4.43 15.05
N PHE A 34 -3.12 3.44 14.26
CA PHE A 34 -1.74 3.21 13.87
C PHE A 34 -1.71 2.93 12.37
N GLY A 35 -0.62 3.23 11.76
CA GLY A 35 -0.48 3.03 10.32
C GLY A 35 0.90 2.53 9.94
N LEU A 36 0.99 1.97 8.74
CA LEU A 36 2.25 1.52 8.20
C LEU A 36 2.63 2.49 7.11
N GLN A 37 3.73 3.18 7.30
CA GLN A 37 4.15 4.24 6.42
C GLN A 37 5.38 3.84 5.64
N ALA A 38 5.40 4.10 4.35
CA ALA A 38 6.55 3.80 3.52
C ALA A 38 7.65 4.81 3.78
N THR A 39 8.89 4.35 3.85
CA THR A 39 10.00 5.26 4.05
C THR A 39 10.85 5.40 2.79
N GLU A 40 10.49 4.73 1.74
CA GLU A 40 11.18 4.84 0.46
C GLU A 40 10.17 4.64 -0.66
N PRO A 41 10.48 5.00 -1.88
CA PRO A 41 9.53 4.82 -2.95
C PRO A 41 9.43 3.36 -3.37
N ALA A 42 8.29 2.95 -3.84
CA ALA A 42 8.12 1.58 -4.27
C ALA A 42 6.88 1.41 -5.13
N TRP A 43 6.86 0.34 -5.89
CA TRP A 43 5.69 -0.07 -6.63
C TRP A 43 5.18 -1.31 -5.93
N ILE A 44 3.94 -1.29 -5.50
CA ILE A 44 3.38 -2.39 -4.72
C ILE A 44 2.27 -3.02 -5.51
N THR A 45 2.37 -4.32 -5.76
CA THR A 45 1.40 -5.01 -6.59
C THR A 45 0.13 -5.31 -5.80
N SER A 46 -0.95 -5.57 -6.51
CA SER A 46 -2.21 -5.91 -5.87
C SER A 46 -2.05 -7.17 -5.02
N ASN A 47 -1.24 -8.13 -5.46
CA ASN A 47 -1.05 -9.34 -4.69
C ASN A 47 -0.30 -9.05 -3.39
N GLN A 48 0.65 -8.12 -3.41
CA GLN A 48 1.36 -7.75 -2.19
C GLN A 48 0.43 -7.01 -1.24
N ILE A 49 -0.44 -6.17 -1.77
CA ILE A 49 -1.38 -5.44 -0.93
C ILE A 49 -2.31 -6.45 -0.25
N GLU A 50 -2.78 -7.43 -1.01
CA GLU A 50 -3.69 -8.41 -0.44
C GLU A 50 -2.98 -9.29 0.58
N ALA A 51 -1.74 -9.67 0.30
CA ALA A 51 -0.99 -10.49 1.25
C ALA A 51 -0.78 -9.74 2.56
N ALA A 52 -0.51 -8.44 2.48
CA ALA A 52 -0.31 -7.64 3.70
C ALA A 52 -1.60 -7.55 4.48
N ARG A 53 -2.72 -7.35 3.79
CA ARG A 53 -4.01 -7.26 4.45
C ARG A 53 -4.34 -8.57 5.17
N ILE A 54 -4.09 -9.69 4.52
CA ILE A 54 -4.36 -10.98 5.10
C ILE A 54 -3.48 -11.21 6.33
N ALA A 55 -2.22 -10.81 6.26
CA ALA A 55 -1.33 -11.00 7.39
C ALA A 55 -1.85 -10.24 8.61
N MET A 56 -2.35 -9.02 8.40
CA MET A 56 -2.87 -8.25 9.52
C MET A 56 -4.14 -8.86 10.07
N THR A 57 -5.09 -9.20 9.21
CA THR A 57 -6.36 -9.70 9.71
C THR A 57 -6.22 -11.07 10.36
N ARG A 58 -5.28 -11.88 9.85
CA ARG A 58 -5.08 -13.17 10.45
C ARG A 58 -4.48 -13.03 11.84
N TYR A 59 -3.58 -12.07 12.02
CA TYR A 59 -2.99 -11.90 13.34
C TYR A 59 -4.01 -11.38 14.33
N THR A 60 -4.85 -10.45 13.93
CA THR A 60 -5.80 -9.86 14.86
C THR A 60 -7.02 -10.75 15.08
N LYS A 61 -7.21 -11.77 14.23
CA LYS A 61 -8.30 -12.69 14.39
C LYS A 61 -9.63 -12.03 14.54
N ARG A 62 -10.02 -11.30 13.66
CA ARG A 62 -11.32 -10.71 13.73
C ARG A 62 -11.39 -9.53 14.64
N GLY A 63 -10.36 -9.16 15.35
CA GLY A 63 -10.41 -7.99 16.18
C GLY A 63 -10.04 -6.80 15.36
N GLY A 64 -10.58 -5.66 15.68
CA GLY A 64 -10.16 -4.43 15.06
C GLY A 64 -10.65 -4.23 13.65
N LYS A 65 -10.14 -3.20 13.06
CA LYS A 65 -10.51 -2.85 11.70
C LYS A 65 -9.28 -2.40 10.95
N VAL A 66 -9.19 -2.74 9.69
CA VAL A 66 -8.04 -2.42 8.85
C VAL A 66 -8.50 -1.63 7.65
N TRP A 67 -7.76 -0.60 7.30
CA TRP A 67 -8.03 0.19 6.10
C TRP A 67 -6.85 0.07 5.17
N ILE A 68 -7.11 -0.10 3.88
CA ILE A 68 -6.09 -0.10 2.86
C ILE A 68 -6.15 1.25 2.21
N LYS A 69 -5.06 2.00 2.28
CA LYS A 69 -5.05 3.38 1.83
C LYS A 69 -4.38 3.58 0.49
N ILE A 70 -3.97 2.53 -0.17
CA ILE A 70 -3.35 2.63 -1.49
C ILE A 70 -4.14 1.76 -2.44
N PHE A 71 -4.07 2.07 -3.71
CA PHE A 71 -4.81 1.33 -4.71
C PHE A 71 -3.93 1.08 -5.92
N PRO A 72 -3.91 -0.12 -6.47
CA PRO A 72 -3.05 -0.44 -7.61
C PRO A 72 -3.67 0.05 -8.91
N ASP A 73 -3.45 1.29 -9.25
CA ASP A 73 -4.03 1.86 -10.44
C ASP A 73 -3.08 2.05 -11.60
N LYS A 74 -1.83 1.61 -11.49
CA LYS A 74 -0.91 1.76 -12.57
C LYS A 74 -0.67 0.43 -13.24
N PRO A 75 -0.88 0.31 -14.54
CA PRO A 75 -0.65 -0.97 -15.22
C PRO A 75 0.82 -1.17 -15.53
N VAL A 76 1.28 -2.39 -15.39
CA VAL A 76 2.65 -2.73 -15.71
C VAL A 76 2.62 -3.90 -16.67
N THR A 77 3.30 -3.77 -17.78
CA THR A 77 3.33 -4.80 -18.78
C THR A 77 4.57 -5.63 -18.61
N LYS A 78 4.40 -6.98 -18.55
CA LYS A 78 5.50 -7.80 -18.43
C LYS A 78 5.89 -8.26 -19.78
N GLN A 79 7.15 -8.28 -20.12
CA GLN A 79 7.54 -8.71 -21.39
C GLN A 79 8.06 -10.07 -21.34
N PRO A 80 7.42 -11.06 -21.75
CA PRO A 80 7.87 -12.41 -21.65
C PRO A 80 9.07 -12.63 -22.51
N ALA A 81 9.87 -13.49 -22.09
CA ALA A 81 11.03 -13.78 -22.80
C ALA A 81 10.76 -14.14 -24.20
N GLU A 82 9.77 -14.88 -24.42
CA GLU A 82 9.55 -15.23 -25.70
C GLU A 82 8.60 -14.46 -26.32
N THR A 83 8.57 -13.37 -26.26
CA THR A 83 7.53 -12.73 -26.78
C THR A 83 7.57 -12.71 -28.16
N ARG A 84 8.32 -13.30 -28.73
CA ARG A 84 8.39 -13.31 -29.96
C ARG A 84 7.28 -13.46 -30.60
N MET A 85 6.69 -13.87 -30.73
CA MET A 85 5.67 -14.19 -31.40
C MET A 85 4.77 -13.16 -31.51
N GLY A 86 4.96 -12.19 -31.37
CA GLY A 86 4.09 -11.26 -31.53
C GLY A 86 2.96 -11.19 -30.91
N SER A 87 2.67 -11.84 -30.32
CA SER A 87 1.50 -11.83 -29.78
C SER A 87 1.48 -10.88 -28.84
N GLY A 88 1.83 -10.39 -28.45
CA GLY A 88 1.67 -9.68 -27.43
C GLY A 88 1.74 -8.50 -27.32
N LYS A 89 1.18 -7.97 -27.05
CA LYS A 89 1.29 -6.95 -26.93
C LYS A 89 0.71 -6.32 -26.17
N GLY A 90 0.65 -5.64 -25.61
CA GLY A 90 0.02 -4.94 -24.91
C GLY A 90 -0.73 -5.05 -23.74
N SER A 91 -1.18 -6.02 -23.40
CA SER A 91 -1.98 -6.14 -22.23
C SER A 91 -1.19 -5.98 -20.99
N PRO A 92 -1.65 -5.22 -20.03
CA PRO A 92 -0.96 -5.13 -18.78
C PRO A 92 -0.97 -6.48 -18.09
N GLU A 93 0.14 -6.83 -17.51
CA GLU A 93 0.21 -8.06 -16.79
C GLU A 93 -0.24 -7.91 -15.38
N TYR A 94 -0.07 -6.78 -14.79
CA TYR A 94 -0.49 -6.60 -13.42
C TYR A 94 -0.57 -5.12 -13.10
N TRP A 95 -1.14 -4.81 -11.97
CA TRP A 95 -1.35 -3.44 -11.55
C TRP A 95 -0.58 -3.17 -10.28
N VAL A 96 -0.09 -1.95 -10.14
CA VAL A 96 0.66 -1.58 -8.95
C VAL A 96 0.20 -0.25 -8.42
N ALA A 97 0.43 -0.03 -7.14
CA ALA A 97 0.25 1.25 -6.52
C ALA A 97 1.64 1.88 -6.47
N VAL A 98 1.74 3.14 -6.90
CA VAL A 98 3.01 3.84 -6.84
C VAL A 98 3.03 4.59 -5.54
N VAL A 99 3.97 4.27 -4.68
CA VAL A 99 4.02 4.82 -3.35
C VAL A 99 5.26 5.66 -3.18
N LYS A 100 5.10 6.84 -2.62
CA LYS A 100 6.20 7.74 -2.35
C LYS A 100 6.55 7.69 -0.88
N PRO A 101 7.75 8.09 -0.50
CA PRO A 101 8.12 8.09 0.91
C PRO A 101 7.16 8.94 1.71
N GLY A 102 6.74 8.46 2.84
CA GLY A 102 5.80 9.19 3.69
C GLY A 102 4.37 8.72 3.56
N ARG A 103 4.06 7.95 2.52
CA ARG A 103 2.68 7.52 2.35
C ARG A 103 2.28 6.49 3.38
N VAL A 104 1.14 6.69 4.03
CA VAL A 104 0.59 5.69 4.94
C VAL A 104 -0.21 4.73 4.08
N MET A 105 0.19 3.48 4.07
CA MET A 105 -0.39 2.50 3.16
C MET A 105 -1.52 1.70 3.80
N PHE A 106 -1.41 1.42 5.09
CA PHE A 106 -2.44 0.67 5.80
C PHE A 106 -2.68 1.31 7.15
N GLU A 107 -3.87 1.17 7.68
CA GLU A 107 -4.17 1.68 9.02
C GLU A 107 -4.93 0.62 9.78
N ILE A 108 -4.84 0.66 11.09
CA ILE A 108 -5.50 -0.31 11.93
C ILE A 108 -5.99 0.37 13.20
N ALA A 109 -7.13 -0.06 13.70
CA ALA A 109 -7.69 0.46 14.94
C ALA A 109 -8.49 -0.64 15.64
N GLY A 110 -8.84 -0.41 16.88
CA GLY A 110 -9.70 -1.33 17.58
C GLY A 110 -9.00 -2.49 18.23
N VAL A 111 -7.69 -2.43 18.35
CA VAL A 111 -6.91 -3.46 19.03
C VAL A 111 -5.88 -2.75 19.89
N SER A 112 -5.24 -3.46 20.79
CA SER A 112 -4.25 -2.85 21.65
C SER A 112 -3.06 -2.41 20.84
N GLU A 113 -2.26 -1.52 21.39
CA GLU A 113 -1.10 -1.04 20.69
C GLU A 113 -0.15 -2.17 20.33
N ASP A 114 0.07 -3.09 21.25
CA ASP A 114 0.98 -4.21 20.99
C ASP A 114 0.48 -5.05 19.83
N VAL A 115 -0.81 -5.30 19.78
CA VAL A 115 -1.38 -6.10 18.71
C VAL A 115 -1.30 -5.33 17.40
N ALA A 116 -1.57 -4.04 17.44
CA ALA A 116 -1.52 -3.23 16.23
C ALA A 116 -0.12 -3.21 15.66
N ARG A 117 0.88 -3.02 16.51
CA ARG A 117 2.26 -2.94 16.04
C ARG A 117 2.70 -4.26 15.45
N GLU A 118 2.33 -5.37 16.07
CA GLU A 118 2.74 -6.64 15.53
C GLU A 118 2.01 -6.95 14.22
N ALA A 119 0.74 -6.61 14.12
CA ALA A 119 0.01 -6.84 12.87
C ALA A 119 0.65 -6.05 11.74
N LEU A 120 1.01 -4.78 12.00
CA LEU A 120 1.62 -3.96 10.96
C LEU A 120 3.02 -4.46 10.61
N ARG A 121 3.75 -4.98 11.59
CA ARG A 121 5.06 -5.52 11.31
C ARG A 121 4.95 -6.72 10.39
N LEU A 122 3.97 -7.59 10.64
CA LEU A 122 3.78 -8.76 9.79
C LEU A 122 3.37 -8.33 8.38
N ALA A 123 2.56 -7.29 8.28
CA ALA A 123 2.17 -6.80 6.97
C ALA A 123 3.39 -6.28 6.22
N SER A 124 4.30 -5.60 6.93
CA SER A 124 5.46 -5.02 6.26
C SER A 124 6.33 -6.08 5.61
N HIS A 125 6.32 -7.30 6.15
CA HIS A 125 7.12 -8.36 5.57
C HIS A 125 6.57 -8.83 4.22
N LYS A 126 5.36 -8.44 3.87
CA LYS A 126 4.77 -8.83 2.60
C LYS A 126 4.97 -7.74 1.54
N LEU A 127 5.55 -6.64 1.92
CA LEU A 127 5.70 -5.51 1.01
C LEU A 127 7.14 -5.34 0.58
N PRO A 128 7.37 -4.84 -0.62
CA PRO A 128 8.72 -4.70 -1.15
C PRO A 128 9.37 -3.36 -0.77
N VAL A 129 8.96 -2.79 0.34
CA VAL A 129 9.41 -1.45 0.68
C VAL A 129 9.67 -1.38 2.17
N LYS A 130 10.60 -0.53 2.55
CA LYS A 130 10.88 -0.34 3.95
C LYS A 130 9.80 0.52 4.54
N CYS A 131 9.36 0.19 5.72
CA CYS A 131 8.24 0.84 6.35
C CYS A 131 8.54 1.16 7.80
N LYS A 132 7.74 2.04 8.34
CA LYS A 132 7.78 2.27 9.78
C LYS A 132 6.35 2.39 10.25
N ILE A 133 6.13 2.16 11.52
CA ILE A 133 4.81 2.23 12.11
C ILE A 133 4.63 3.60 12.71
N VAL A 134 3.53 4.25 12.37
CA VAL A 134 3.26 5.59 12.87
C VAL A 134 1.94 5.58 13.61
N GLN A 135 1.80 6.50 14.55
CA GLN A 135 0.60 6.60 15.34
C GLN A 135 -0.17 7.83 14.94
N ARG A 136 -1.48 7.80 15.10
CA ARG A 136 -2.29 8.93 14.75
C ARG A 136 -1.93 10.08 15.65
N GLU A 137 -1.81 11.25 15.05
CA GLU A 137 -1.48 12.39 15.84
C GLU A 137 -2.66 12.87 16.60
N GLU A 138 -2.45 13.33 17.87
CA GLU A 138 -3.54 13.80 18.59
C GLU A 138 -3.56 15.18 18.44
N THR A 139 -4.24 15.74 17.77
CA THR A 139 -4.21 17.10 17.60
C THR A 139 -5.08 17.77 18.42
N GLU A 140 -5.35 17.46 18.36
CA GLU A 140 -5.96 17.91 18.78
C GLU A 140 -5.86 18.31 19.50
N LYS A 141 -5.61 18.20 19.71
CA LYS A 141 -5.43 18.33 20.31
C LYS A 141 -5.22 19.15 20.33
N GLY A 142 -5.27 19.19 19.81
CA GLY A 142 -5.21 19.61 20.03
C GLY A 142 -5.47 20.31 20.16
N GLY A 143 -5.61 20.32 19.94
CA GLY A 143 -6.04 20.63 20.19
C GLY A 143 -6.32 21.24 20.68
N GLU A 144 -6.40 21.05 20.91
CA GLU A 144 -6.81 21.33 21.45
C GLU A 144 -6.73 22.06 21.61
N ALA A 145 -6.65 22.18 21.53
CA ALA A 145 -6.73 22.68 21.71
C ALA A 145 -6.94 23.20 21.71
#